data_ca4490517462c38a19a12da06e6b5e6e
#
_entry.id   ca4490517462c38a19a12da06e6b5e6e
#
_cell.length_a   1.000
_cell.length_b   1.000
_cell.length_c   1.000
_cell.angle_alpha   90.00
_cell.angle_beta   90.00
_cell.angle_gamma   90.00
#
_symmetry.space_group_name_H-M   'P 1'
#
loop_
_entity.id
_entity.type
_entity.pdbx_description
1 polymer ?
#
loop_
_entity_poly.entity_id
_entity_poly.type
_entity_poly.pdbx_seq_one_letter_code
_entity_poly.pdbx_strand_id
1 'polypeptide(L)'
;LILKRNVKIDKNNIIDLDKNNRKLIQEKENLEKEKKKISKTKNKSLFEKSKKISLEIDKVNKEQSETKKKLDDLLSSLPNIALKDVPDGKDENSNVEVEKKGTIRNFEFKPKSHYDLGSTLNMLDFDLATKTTGSRFVFIKNKIALLERALSNFMLDKHVNDNGYTEISPPLMASENTMFGTGQLPKFETDQFEVRLDDKNDRKFLIPTAEVILTNMVKDKILNKKDLPMRLVASTPCFRKEAGSYGKDTK
;
A
#
# COMPACT_ATOMS: atom_id res chain seq x y z
N LEU A 1 1.71 -14.07 -18.51
CA LEU A 1 0.99 -12.84 -18.12
C LEU A 1 1.86 -11.86 -17.32
N ILE A 2 2.68 -12.33 -16.38
CA ILE A 2 3.66 -11.46 -15.68
C ILE A 2 4.71 -10.90 -16.66
N LEU A 3 5.04 -11.63 -17.72
CA LEU A 3 5.97 -11.17 -18.76
C LEU A 3 5.50 -9.91 -19.49
N LYS A 4 4.19 -9.64 -19.53
CA LYS A 4 3.65 -8.36 -20.02
C LYS A 4 4.08 -7.14 -19.21
N ARG A 5 4.60 -7.35 -17.99
CA ARG A 5 5.10 -6.28 -17.11
C ARG A 5 6.60 -5.99 -17.28
N ASN A 6 7.26 -6.59 -18.28
CA ASN A 6 8.71 -6.45 -18.55
C ASN A 6 9.60 -6.74 -17.33
N VAL A 7 9.14 -7.58 -16.39
CA VAL A 7 9.88 -7.96 -15.20
C VAL A 7 10.56 -9.31 -15.42
N LYS A 8 11.87 -9.35 -15.25
CA LYS A 8 12.64 -10.60 -15.21
C LYS A 8 12.42 -11.27 -13.86
N ILE A 9 11.85 -12.47 -13.87
CA ILE A 9 11.61 -13.26 -12.67
C ILE A 9 12.60 -14.41 -12.63
N ASP A 10 13.41 -14.46 -11.59
CA ASP A 10 14.25 -15.62 -11.31
C ASP A 10 13.41 -16.72 -10.63
N LYS A 11 12.77 -17.54 -11.47
CA LYS A 11 11.92 -18.65 -11.01
C LYS A 11 12.69 -19.68 -10.18
N ASN A 12 13.94 -19.93 -10.52
CA ASN A 12 14.75 -20.94 -9.85
C ASN A 12 15.05 -20.49 -8.43
N ASN A 13 15.42 -19.24 -8.22
CA ASN A 13 15.65 -18.67 -6.90
C ASN A 13 14.40 -18.73 -6.01
N ILE A 14 13.21 -18.41 -6.56
CA ILE A 14 11.96 -18.54 -5.82
C ILE A 14 11.71 -19.97 -5.38
N ILE A 15 11.86 -20.93 -6.30
CA ILE A 15 11.63 -22.36 -6.03
C ILE A 15 12.62 -22.88 -5.00
N ASP A 16 13.88 -22.47 -5.09
CA ASP A 16 14.93 -22.93 -4.17
C ASP A 16 14.73 -22.35 -2.77
N LEU A 17 14.36 -21.07 -2.66
CA LEU A 17 14.00 -20.46 -1.37
C LEU A 17 12.77 -21.13 -0.74
N ASP A 18 11.72 -21.43 -1.50
CA ASP A 18 10.54 -22.11 -0.99
C ASP A 18 10.88 -23.55 -0.53
N LYS A 19 11.64 -24.30 -1.32
CA LYS A 19 12.10 -25.64 -0.94
C LYS A 19 12.92 -25.62 0.35
N ASN A 20 13.87 -24.67 0.45
CA ASN A 20 14.70 -24.52 1.64
C ASN A 20 13.86 -24.15 2.87
N ASN A 21 12.94 -23.19 2.73
CA ASN A 21 12.02 -22.81 3.78
C ASN A 21 11.21 -23.99 4.30
N ARG A 22 10.62 -24.79 3.39
CA ARG A 22 9.86 -26.01 3.76
C ARG A 22 10.73 -27.06 4.45
N LYS A 23 11.97 -27.24 4.00
CA LYS A 23 12.94 -28.14 4.63
C LYS A 23 13.23 -27.71 6.08
N LEU A 24 13.51 -26.43 6.30
CA LEU A 24 13.78 -25.90 7.63
C LEU A 24 12.58 -26.00 8.57
N ILE A 25 11.36 -25.77 8.07
CA ILE A 25 10.12 -26.00 8.82
C ILE A 25 10.03 -27.46 9.27
N GLN A 26 10.24 -28.42 8.35
CA GLN A 26 10.18 -29.84 8.66
C GLN A 26 11.26 -30.26 9.66
N GLU A 27 12.47 -29.71 9.54
CA GLU A 27 13.58 -29.97 10.46
C GLU A 27 13.25 -29.46 11.87
N LYS A 28 12.74 -28.23 11.99
CA LYS A 28 12.27 -27.64 13.24
C LYS A 28 11.20 -28.51 13.89
N GLU A 29 10.17 -28.92 13.15
CA GLU A 29 9.10 -29.77 13.66
C GLU A 29 9.63 -31.12 14.19
N ASN A 30 10.62 -31.72 13.50
CA ASN A 30 11.22 -32.97 13.93
C ASN A 30 12.00 -32.81 15.25
N LEU A 31 12.78 -31.72 15.35
CA LEU A 31 13.52 -31.40 16.60
C LEU A 31 12.56 -31.10 17.76
N GLU A 32 11.47 -30.39 17.51
CA GLU A 32 10.44 -30.14 18.53
C GLU A 32 9.74 -31.43 18.99
N LYS A 33 9.43 -32.35 18.06
CA LYS A 33 8.90 -33.69 18.40
C LYS A 33 9.88 -34.49 19.22
N GLU A 34 11.19 -34.47 18.89
CA GLU A 34 12.22 -35.16 19.66
C GLU A 34 12.35 -34.58 21.07
N LYS A 35 12.44 -33.22 21.17
CA LYS A 35 12.48 -32.53 22.46
C LYS A 35 11.27 -32.87 23.32
N LYS A 36 10.07 -32.92 22.76
CA LYS A 36 8.84 -33.30 23.45
C LYS A 36 8.83 -34.74 23.94
N LYS A 37 9.43 -35.68 23.18
CA LYS A 37 9.62 -37.05 23.62
C LYS A 37 10.55 -37.13 24.82
N ILE A 38 11.70 -36.45 24.77
CA ILE A 38 12.66 -36.43 25.87
C ILE A 38 12.04 -35.84 27.15
N SER A 39 11.31 -34.73 27.02
CA SER A 39 10.66 -34.08 28.16
C SER A 39 9.63 -34.95 28.85
N LYS A 40 8.94 -35.83 28.11
CA LYS A 40 7.97 -36.78 28.67
C LYS A 40 8.61 -37.88 29.49
N THR A 41 9.88 -38.26 29.23
CA THR A 41 10.56 -39.33 29.98
C THR A 41 10.99 -38.94 31.39
N LYS A 42 10.98 -37.64 31.71
CA LYS A 42 11.43 -37.05 33.01
C LYS A 42 12.83 -37.53 33.45
N ASN A 43 13.63 -38.03 32.54
CA ASN A 43 14.96 -38.56 32.83
C ASN A 43 16.01 -37.46 32.90
N LYS A 44 16.58 -37.20 34.06
CA LYS A 44 17.61 -36.15 34.29
C LYS A 44 18.86 -36.36 33.44
N SER A 45 19.23 -37.58 33.04
CA SER A 45 20.39 -37.84 32.18
C SER A 45 20.23 -37.29 30.75
N LEU A 46 18.99 -37.03 30.33
CA LEU A 46 18.68 -36.49 29.01
C LEU A 46 18.60 -34.95 28.97
N PHE A 47 18.86 -34.27 30.11
CA PHE A 47 18.79 -32.82 30.21
C PHE A 47 19.76 -32.13 29.26
N GLU A 48 21.02 -32.57 29.21
CA GLU A 48 22.02 -32.02 28.29
C GLU A 48 21.64 -32.21 26.81
N LYS A 49 21.03 -33.38 26.48
CA LYS A 49 20.51 -33.64 25.13
C LYS A 49 19.35 -32.69 24.79
N SER A 50 18.44 -32.47 25.73
CA SER A 50 17.32 -31.52 25.55
C SER A 50 17.80 -30.08 25.35
N LYS A 51 18.86 -29.68 26.06
CA LYS A 51 19.49 -28.35 25.92
C LYS A 51 20.14 -28.18 24.55
N LYS A 52 20.87 -29.19 24.05
CA LYS A 52 21.45 -29.18 22.70
C LYS A 52 20.36 -29.05 21.63
N ILE A 53 19.30 -29.84 21.72
CA ILE A 53 18.16 -29.76 20.78
C ILE A 53 17.51 -28.36 20.83
N SER A 54 17.41 -27.72 21.99
CA SER A 54 16.91 -26.35 22.08
C SER A 54 17.77 -25.36 21.29
N LEU A 55 19.10 -25.45 21.42
CA LEU A 55 20.03 -24.60 20.64
C LEU A 55 19.93 -24.86 19.14
N GLU A 56 19.74 -26.13 18.73
CA GLU A 56 19.49 -26.45 17.32
C GLU A 56 18.16 -25.86 16.81
N ILE A 57 17.08 -25.97 17.60
CA ILE A 57 15.79 -25.35 17.27
C ILE A 57 15.95 -23.83 17.08
N ASP A 58 16.68 -23.17 17.96
CA ASP A 58 16.91 -21.71 17.86
C ASP A 58 17.67 -21.36 16.60
N LYS A 59 18.72 -22.17 16.26
CA LYS A 59 19.50 -22.00 15.03
C LYS A 59 18.63 -22.17 13.79
N VAL A 60 17.92 -23.28 13.70
CA VAL A 60 17.04 -23.61 12.56
C VAL A 60 15.93 -22.56 12.43
N ASN A 61 15.36 -22.11 13.54
CA ASN A 61 14.33 -21.06 13.56
C ASN A 61 14.85 -19.73 13.00
N LYS A 62 16.09 -19.32 13.37
CA LYS A 62 16.73 -18.13 12.83
C LYS A 62 16.95 -18.25 11.31
N GLU A 63 17.51 -19.37 10.84
CA GLU A 63 17.76 -19.62 9.43
C GLU A 63 16.46 -19.68 8.62
N GLN A 64 15.42 -20.30 9.16
CA GLN A 64 14.10 -20.36 8.54
C GLN A 64 13.49 -18.95 8.45
N SER A 65 13.59 -18.14 9.50
CA SER A 65 13.10 -16.76 9.51
C SER A 65 13.79 -15.89 8.45
N GLU A 66 15.11 -16.00 8.33
CA GLU A 66 15.91 -15.30 7.30
C GLU A 66 15.54 -15.76 5.88
N THR A 67 15.39 -17.08 5.68
CA THR A 67 15.00 -17.66 4.38
C THR A 67 13.59 -17.25 3.99
N LYS A 68 12.65 -17.30 4.95
CA LYS A 68 11.29 -16.85 4.75
C LYS A 68 11.24 -15.37 4.39
N LYS A 69 11.98 -14.53 5.10
CA LYS A 69 12.05 -13.09 4.80
C LYS A 69 12.53 -12.85 3.38
N LYS A 70 13.60 -13.50 2.93
CA LYS A 70 14.11 -13.38 1.55
C LYS A 70 13.06 -13.79 0.52
N LEU A 71 12.32 -14.86 0.79
CA LEU A 71 11.23 -15.33 -0.08
C LEU A 71 10.07 -14.32 -0.11
N ASP A 72 9.62 -13.84 1.04
CA ASP A 72 8.54 -12.87 1.16
C ASP A 72 8.91 -11.53 0.48
N ASP A 73 10.14 -11.03 0.66
CA ASP A 73 10.65 -9.82 0.01
C ASP A 73 10.66 -9.98 -1.52
N LEU A 74 11.09 -11.14 -2.01
CA LEU A 74 11.09 -11.43 -3.44
C LEU A 74 9.66 -11.51 -4.00
N LEU A 75 8.76 -12.22 -3.34
CA LEU A 75 7.37 -12.36 -3.78
C LEU A 75 6.60 -11.03 -3.73
N SER A 76 6.84 -10.21 -2.70
CA SER A 76 6.19 -8.90 -2.58
C SER A 76 6.69 -7.86 -3.59
N SER A 77 7.86 -8.08 -4.18
CA SER A 77 8.38 -7.24 -5.26
C SER A 77 7.77 -7.54 -6.63
N LEU A 78 7.09 -8.68 -6.79
CA LEU A 78 6.50 -9.08 -8.07
C LEU A 78 5.24 -8.26 -8.37
N PRO A 79 5.09 -7.75 -9.60
CA PRO A 79 3.88 -7.07 -9.99
C PRO A 79 2.72 -8.05 -10.13
N ASN A 80 1.50 -7.55 -9.95
CA ASN A 80 0.30 -8.34 -10.19
C ASN A 80 0.16 -8.74 -11.68
N ILE A 81 -0.59 -9.79 -11.95
CA ILE A 81 -0.87 -10.29 -13.29
C ILE A 81 -1.74 -9.27 -14.05
N ALA A 82 -1.28 -8.87 -15.24
CA ALA A 82 -2.07 -8.02 -16.10
C ALA A 82 -3.28 -8.79 -16.69
N LEU A 83 -4.39 -8.10 -16.88
CA LEU A 83 -5.55 -8.66 -17.58
C LEU A 83 -5.20 -8.99 -19.05
N LYS A 84 -6.00 -9.84 -19.68
CA LYS A 84 -5.72 -10.33 -21.06
C LYS A 84 -5.79 -9.22 -22.10
N ASP A 85 -6.68 -8.27 -21.90
CA ASP A 85 -6.97 -7.12 -22.77
C ASP A 85 -5.97 -5.97 -22.62
N VAL A 86 -5.12 -6.00 -21.60
CA VAL A 86 -4.05 -5.00 -21.46
C VAL A 86 -3.02 -5.19 -22.57
N PRO A 87 -2.72 -4.17 -23.38
CA PRO A 87 -1.75 -4.25 -24.47
C PRO A 87 -0.33 -4.49 -23.94
N ASP A 88 0.50 -5.09 -24.77
CA ASP A 88 1.94 -5.17 -24.50
C ASP A 88 2.58 -3.82 -24.83
N GLY A 89 3.36 -3.28 -23.91
CA GLY A 89 3.99 -1.98 -24.08
C GLY A 89 5.11 -1.70 -23.08
N LYS A 90 5.98 -0.73 -23.40
CA LYS A 90 7.09 -0.32 -22.55
C LYS A 90 6.74 0.88 -21.67
N ASP A 91 5.87 1.74 -22.18
CA ASP A 91 5.48 3.03 -21.58
C ASP A 91 4.04 3.41 -21.98
N GLU A 92 3.61 4.60 -21.57
CA GLU A 92 2.30 5.15 -21.84
C GLU A 92 1.97 5.35 -23.34
N ASN A 93 2.96 5.43 -24.20
CA ASN A 93 2.73 5.55 -25.65
C ASN A 93 2.17 4.27 -26.26
N SER A 94 2.27 3.17 -25.54
CA SER A 94 1.70 1.88 -25.92
C SER A 94 0.24 1.70 -25.48
N ASN A 95 -0.33 2.68 -24.77
CA ASN A 95 -1.73 2.64 -24.36
C ASN A 95 -2.65 2.75 -25.58
N VAL A 96 -3.74 1.99 -25.55
CA VAL A 96 -4.78 2.00 -26.59
C VAL A 96 -5.98 2.77 -26.07
N GLU A 97 -6.41 3.80 -26.84
CA GLU A 97 -7.64 4.52 -26.53
C GLU A 97 -8.84 3.57 -26.68
N VAL A 98 -9.57 3.33 -25.61
CA VAL A 98 -10.72 2.41 -25.58
C VAL A 98 -11.99 3.12 -26.02
N GLU A 99 -12.18 4.35 -25.57
CA GLU A 99 -13.39 5.13 -25.88
C GLU A 99 -13.09 6.63 -25.81
N LYS A 100 -13.74 7.39 -26.71
CA LYS A 100 -13.73 8.86 -26.69
C LYS A 100 -15.15 9.37 -26.67
N LYS A 101 -15.52 10.14 -25.65
CA LYS A 101 -16.86 10.73 -25.48
C LYS A 101 -16.80 12.25 -25.52
N GLY A 102 -17.80 12.84 -26.18
CA GLY A 102 -17.98 14.27 -26.25
C GLY A 102 -17.01 14.97 -27.21
N THR A 103 -17.11 16.28 -27.27
CA THR A 103 -16.29 17.14 -28.13
C THR A 103 -15.50 18.10 -27.26
N ILE A 104 -14.20 18.21 -27.51
CA ILE A 104 -13.36 19.18 -26.83
C ILE A 104 -13.81 20.58 -27.26
N ARG A 105 -14.12 21.43 -26.28
CA ARG A 105 -14.52 22.82 -26.53
C ARG A 105 -13.35 23.62 -27.08
N ASN A 106 -13.56 24.27 -28.23
CA ASN A 106 -12.62 25.25 -28.73
C ASN A 106 -12.90 26.60 -28.10
N PHE A 107 -11.86 27.27 -27.66
CA PHE A 107 -11.93 28.62 -27.11
C PHE A 107 -11.32 29.58 -28.12
N GLU A 108 -11.96 30.74 -28.32
CA GLU A 108 -11.43 31.84 -29.13
C GLU A 108 -10.27 32.62 -28.43
N PHE A 109 -9.98 32.24 -27.19
CA PHE A 109 -8.90 32.78 -26.38
C PHE A 109 -8.02 31.65 -25.83
N LYS A 110 -6.79 31.95 -25.42
CA LYS A 110 -5.91 31.01 -24.76
C LYS A 110 -6.36 30.78 -23.34
N PRO A 111 -6.88 29.59 -22.96
CA PRO A 111 -7.32 29.29 -21.59
C PRO A 111 -6.12 29.29 -20.65
N LYS A 112 -6.31 29.87 -19.46
CA LYS A 112 -5.34 29.78 -18.36
C LYS A 112 -5.49 28.51 -17.59
N SER A 113 -4.41 28.06 -16.98
CA SER A 113 -4.45 26.92 -16.07
C SER A 113 -5.24 27.25 -14.79
N HIS A 114 -5.70 26.23 -14.07
CA HIS A 114 -6.42 26.41 -12.80
C HIS A 114 -5.56 27.13 -11.74
N TYR A 115 -4.26 26.85 -11.69
CA TYR A 115 -3.36 27.51 -10.74
C TYR A 115 -3.10 28.98 -11.11
N ASP A 116 -2.99 29.32 -12.39
CA ASP A 116 -2.87 30.71 -12.84
C ASP A 116 -4.14 31.52 -12.53
N LEU A 117 -5.31 30.91 -12.75
CA LEU A 117 -6.59 31.52 -12.39
C LEU A 117 -6.69 31.74 -10.88
N GLY A 118 -6.39 30.70 -10.09
CA GLY A 118 -6.45 30.78 -8.64
C GLY A 118 -5.49 31.81 -8.04
N SER A 119 -4.27 31.88 -8.56
CA SER A 119 -3.28 32.89 -8.16
C SER A 119 -3.70 34.30 -8.57
N THR A 120 -4.16 34.50 -9.82
CA THR A 120 -4.68 35.78 -10.30
C THR A 120 -5.84 36.33 -9.47
N LEU A 121 -6.71 35.42 -9.02
CA LEU A 121 -7.86 35.74 -8.15
C LEU A 121 -7.47 35.86 -6.67
N ASN A 122 -6.20 35.66 -6.33
CA ASN A 122 -5.70 35.62 -4.95
C ASN A 122 -6.42 34.59 -4.06
N MET A 123 -6.79 33.45 -4.64
CA MET A 123 -7.50 32.36 -3.96
C MET A 123 -6.65 31.09 -3.80
N LEU A 124 -5.52 31.00 -4.53
CA LEU A 124 -4.45 30.02 -4.32
C LEU A 124 -3.16 30.75 -4.01
N ASP A 125 -2.43 30.28 -2.98
CA ASP A 125 -1.21 30.92 -2.52
C ASP A 125 -0.11 29.89 -2.28
N PHE A 126 0.75 29.76 -3.28
CA PHE A 126 1.87 28.80 -3.27
C PHE A 126 3.08 29.38 -2.51
N ASP A 127 3.28 30.69 -2.55
CA ASP A 127 4.41 31.35 -1.87
C ASP A 127 4.27 31.26 -0.36
N LEU A 128 3.06 31.48 0.16
CA LEU A 128 2.77 31.33 1.57
C LEU A 128 2.94 29.86 2.01
N ALA A 129 2.50 28.92 1.18
CA ALA A 129 2.67 27.49 1.46
C ALA A 129 4.15 27.09 1.48
N THR A 130 4.95 27.60 0.58
CA THR A 130 6.39 27.37 0.55
C THR A 130 7.08 27.85 1.81
N LYS A 131 6.67 29.02 2.34
CA LYS A 131 7.23 29.58 3.59
C LYS A 131 6.87 28.80 4.83
N THR A 132 5.67 28.20 4.87
CA THR A 132 5.14 27.53 6.07
C THR A 132 5.40 26.03 6.09
N THR A 133 5.38 25.39 4.91
CA THR A 133 5.38 23.94 4.80
C THR A 133 6.45 23.41 3.83
N GLY A 134 6.74 24.17 2.78
CA GLY A 134 7.65 23.78 1.71
C GLY A 134 6.99 23.82 0.34
N SER A 135 7.76 23.44 -0.68
CA SER A 135 7.23 23.33 -2.06
C SER A 135 6.17 22.23 -2.18
N ARG A 136 5.31 22.33 -3.19
CA ARG A 136 4.24 21.38 -3.51
C ARG A 136 3.05 21.38 -2.53
N PHE A 137 2.91 22.47 -1.78
CA PHE A 137 1.73 22.73 -0.97
C PHE A 137 1.06 24.02 -1.47
N VAL A 138 -0.21 24.19 -1.15
CA VAL A 138 -0.99 25.38 -1.53
C VAL A 138 -1.94 25.77 -0.41
N PHE A 139 -2.07 27.09 -0.18
CA PHE A 139 -3.18 27.61 0.61
C PHE A 139 -4.35 27.88 -0.32
N ILE A 140 -5.48 27.22 -0.05
CA ILE A 140 -6.75 27.43 -0.73
C ILE A 140 -7.56 28.41 0.10
N LYS A 141 -8.01 29.53 -0.52
CA LYS A 141 -8.65 30.64 0.19
C LYS A 141 -10.02 31.00 -0.40
N ASN A 142 -10.81 31.65 0.40
CA ASN A 142 -12.09 32.30 0.01
C ASN A 142 -13.05 31.37 -0.74
N LYS A 143 -13.53 31.77 -1.92
CA LYS A 143 -14.55 31.04 -2.68
C LYS A 143 -14.05 29.69 -3.21
N ILE A 144 -12.75 29.52 -3.46
CA ILE A 144 -12.24 28.20 -3.87
C ILE A 144 -12.26 27.22 -2.69
N ALA A 145 -11.90 27.67 -1.47
CA ALA A 145 -12.04 26.82 -0.28
C ALA A 145 -13.51 26.46 0.01
N LEU A 146 -14.42 27.40 -0.21
CA LEU A 146 -15.86 27.11 -0.11
C LEU A 146 -16.32 26.08 -1.16
N LEU A 147 -15.84 26.23 -2.41
CA LEU A 147 -16.16 25.33 -3.51
C LEU A 147 -15.62 23.92 -3.26
N GLU A 148 -14.38 23.78 -2.79
CA GLU A 148 -13.77 22.49 -2.44
C GLU A 148 -14.64 21.75 -1.42
N ARG A 149 -15.01 22.42 -0.33
CA ARG A 149 -15.89 21.84 0.70
C ARG A 149 -17.28 21.48 0.16
N ALA A 150 -17.86 22.35 -0.65
CA ALA A 150 -19.18 22.12 -1.25
C ALA A 150 -19.17 20.90 -2.19
N LEU A 151 -18.12 20.75 -3.00
CA LEU A 151 -17.95 19.61 -3.89
C LEU A 151 -17.71 18.31 -3.10
N SER A 152 -16.91 18.36 -2.04
CA SER A 152 -16.69 17.22 -1.17
C SER A 152 -18.00 16.72 -0.56
N ASN A 153 -18.80 17.61 0.03
CA ASN A 153 -20.10 17.27 0.59
C ASN A 153 -21.05 16.74 -0.49
N PHE A 154 -21.14 17.41 -1.64
CA PHE A 154 -21.97 16.96 -2.75
C PHE A 154 -21.62 15.53 -3.22
N MET A 155 -20.32 15.21 -3.35
CA MET A 155 -19.89 13.88 -3.76
C MET A 155 -20.22 12.82 -2.70
N LEU A 156 -20.02 13.12 -1.41
CA LEU A 156 -20.40 12.23 -0.32
C LEU A 156 -21.90 11.96 -0.32
N ASP A 157 -22.72 13.02 -0.33
CA ASP A 157 -24.18 12.93 -0.33
C ASP A 157 -24.69 12.13 -1.53
N LYS A 158 -24.12 12.36 -2.70
CA LYS A 158 -24.44 11.62 -3.93
C LYS A 158 -24.16 10.12 -3.79
N HIS A 159 -23.01 9.75 -3.23
CA HIS A 159 -22.66 8.35 -3.04
C HIS A 159 -23.50 7.67 -1.96
N VAL A 160 -23.75 8.36 -0.86
CA VAL A 160 -24.55 7.81 0.25
C VAL A 160 -26.01 7.66 -0.16
N ASN A 161 -26.61 8.74 -0.69
CA ASN A 161 -28.05 8.77 -0.94
C ASN A 161 -28.45 8.03 -2.21
N ASP A 162 -27.68 8.16 -3.32
CA ASP A 162 -28.08 7.64 -4.62
C ASP A 162 -27.40 6.32 -4.98
N ASN A 163 -26.19 6.07 -4.45
CA ASN A 163 -25.39 4.90 -4.86
C ASN A 163 -25.27 3.83 -3.77
N GLY A 164 -25.91 4.03 -2.60
CA GLY A 164 -25.95 3.06 -1.52
C GLY A 164 -24.60 2.78 -0.87
N TYR A 165 -23.72 3.79 -0.79
CA TYR A 165 -22.47 3.70 -0.04
C TYR A 165 -22.70 4.01 1.44
N THR A 166 -21.89 3.40 2.29
CA THR A 166 -21.79 3.76 3.71
C THR A 166 -20.63 4.72 3.90
N GLU A 167 -20.90 5.89 4.44
CA GLU A 167 -19.87 6.87 4.78
C GLU A 167 -19.10 6.43 6.01
N ILE A 168 -17.78 6.54 5.91
CA ILE A 168 -16.83 6.24 6.99
C ILE A 168 -15.93 7.46 7.21
N SER A 169 -15.71 7.81 8.45
CA SER A 169 -14.67 8.76 8.87
C SER A 169 -13.48 7.97 9.44
N PRO A 170 -12.47 7.63 8.61
CA PRO A 170 -11.38 6.76 9.02
C PRO A 170 -10.25 7.55 9.70
N PRO A 171 -9.36 6.86 10.47
CA PRO A 171 -8.10 7.43 10.90
C PRO A 171 -7.23 7.88 9.72
N LEU A 172 -6.44 8.95 9.92
CA LEU A 172 -5.54 9.48 8.89
C LEU A 172 -4.12 8.88 8.93
N MET A 173 -3.86 7.97 9.88
CA MET A 173 -2.60 7.23 10.01
C MET A 173 -2.84 5.74 9.87
N ALA A 174 -1.97 5.09 9.11
CA ALA A 174 -1.96 3.65 8.88
C ALA A 174 -0.71 3.00 9.48
N SER A 175 -0.84 1.77 9.97
CA SER A 175 0.31 0.94 10.34
C SER A 175 1.04 0.42 9.11
N GLU A 176 2.30 0.01 9.25
CA GLU A 176 3.08 -0.63 8.19
C GLU A 176 2.35 -1.83 7.58
N ASN A 177 1.75 -2.68 8.42
CA ASN A 177 0.99 -3.84 7.98
C ASN A 177 -0.28 -3.46 7.18
N THR A 178 -0.91 -2.34 7.50
CA THR A 178 -2.05 -1.78 6.75
C THR A 178 -1.60 -1.27 5.38
N MET A 179 -0.48 -0.56 5.33
CA MET A 179 0.12 -0.06 4.08
C MET A 179 0.55 -1.22 3.16
N PHE A 180 1.10 -2.29 3.73
CA PHE A 180 1.44 -3.50 3.01
C PHE A 180 0.19 -4.20 2.44
N GLY A 181 -0.90 -4.25 3.20
CA GLY A 181 -2.15 -4.90 2.80
C GLY A 181 -2.80 -4.34 1.54
N THR A 182 -2.51 -3.10 1.18
CA THR A 182 -2.99 -2.43 -0.04
C THR A 182 -1.90 -2.18 -1.07
N GLY A 183 -0.69 -2.76 -0.88
CA GLY A 183 0.40 -2.69 -1.85
C GLY A 183 1.13 -1.33 -1.90
N GLN A 184 0.92 -0.45 -0.92
CA GLN A 184 1.69 0.78 -0.80
C GLN A 184 3.14 0.48 -0.40
N LEU A 185 3.33 -0.49 0.47
CA LEU A 185 4.64 -1.02 0.83
C LEU A 185 4.85 -2.41 0.23
N PRO A 186 6.10 -2.77 -0.09
CA PRO A 186 7.32 -1.95 -0.04
C PRO A 186 7.51 -1.02 -1.23
N LYS A 187 6.74 -1.18 -2.30
CA LYS A 187 7.01 -0.61 -3.63
C LYS A 187 7.04 0.92 -3.65
N PHE A 188 6.13 1.58 -2.92
CA PHE A 188 5.97 3.03 -2.93
C PHE A 188 6.42 3.68 -1.62
N GLU A 189 7.36 3.06 -0.89
CA GLU A 189 7.81 3.55 0.41
C GLU A 189 8.37 4.98 0.35
N THR A 190 9.11 5.31 -0.70
CA THR A 190 9.69 6.63 -0.91
C THR A 190 8.66 7.74 -1.09
N ASP A 191 7.46 7.39 -1.55
CA ASP A 191 6.35 8.31 -1.79
C ASP A 191 5.46 8.54 -0.56
N GLN A 192 5.73 7.82 0.54
CA GLN A 192 4.92 7.89 1.76
C GLN A 192 5.52 8.86 2.78
N PHE A 193 4.64 9.53 3.55
CA PHE A 193 5.03 10.27 4.74
C PHE A 193 5.05 9.35 5.95
N GLU A 194 6.24 8.94 6.37
CA GLU A 194 6.43 8.17 7.60
C GLU A 194 6.35 9.10 8.80
N VAL A 195 5.58 8.70 9.81
CA VAL A 195 5.47 9.38 11.10
C VAL A 195 6.28 8.57 12.11
N ARG A 196 7.31 9.18 12.67
CA ARG A 196 8.14 8.56 13.72
C ARG A 196 7.50 8.81 15.08
N LEU A 197 7.12 7.74 15.74
CA LEU A 197 6.73 7.71 17.14
C LEU A 197 7.92 7.23 17.97
N ASP A 198 7.81 7.35 19.30
CA ASP A 198 8.90 7.01 20.21
C ASP A 198 9.31 5.52 20.15
N ASP A 199 8.38 4.63 19.81
CA ASP A 199 8.68 3.21 19.56
C ASP A 199 9.21 3.01 18.13
N LYS A 200 10.51 2.65 18.05
CA LYS A 200 11.20 2.39 16.77
C LYS A 200 10.62 1.22 15.97
N ASN A 201 9.84 0.35 16.61
CA ASN A 201 9.24 -0.82 15.98
C ASN A 201 7.81 -0.58 15.47
N ASP A 202 7.18 0.56 15.83
CA ASP A 202 5.82 0.90 15.42
C ASP A 202 5.81 1.99 14.33
N ARG A 203 6.09 1.58 13.11
CA ARG A 203 6.06 2.49 11.94
C ARG A 203 4.63 2.87 11.60
N LYS A 204 4.38 4.16 11.50
CA LYS A 204 3.11 4.74 11.05
C LYS A 204 3.33 5.61 9.82
N PHE A 205 2.29 5.75 9.04
CA PHE A 205 2.30 6.54 7.80
C PHE A 205 1.04 7.38 7.72
N LEU A 206 1.16 8.61 7.23
CA LEU A 206 -0.01 9.36 6.81
C LEU A 206 -0.63 8.68 5.58
N ILE A 207 -1.94 8.58 5.53
CA ILE A 207 -2.63 7.87 4.44
C ILE A 207 -2.47 8.59 3.10
N PRO A 208 -2.03 7.90 2.03
CA PRO A 208 -2.02 8.46 0.68
C PRO A 208 -3.39 8.46 0.02
N THR A 209 -4.32 7.70 0.56
CA THR A 209 -5.72 7.55 0.17
C THR A 209 -6.51 6.89 1.30
N ALA A 210 -7.78 7.23 1.44
CA ALA A 210 -8.68 6.56 2.38
C ALA A 210 -8.82 5.05 2.11
N GLU A 211 -8.64 4.62 0.87
CA GLU A 211 -8.69 3.22 0.45
C GLU A 211 -7.82 2.32 1.33
N VAL A 212 -6.63 2.79 1.73
CA VAL A 212 -5.71 2.05 2.59
C VAL A 212 -6.37 1.59 3.88
N ILE A 213 -7.13 2.47 4.53
CA ILE A 213 -7.83 2.13 5.76
C ILE A 213 -9.11 1.34 5.48
N LEU A 214 -9.91 1.79 4.52
CA LEU A 214 -11.21 1.18 4.23
C LEU A 214 -11.08 -0.27 3.78
N THR A 215 -10.14 -0.58 2.89
CA THR A 215 -9.90 -1.96 2.43
C THR A 215 -9.44 -2.87 3.57
N ASN A 216 -8.59 -2.36 4.47
CA ASN A 216 -8.10 -3.14 5.61
C ASN A 216 -9.15 -3.34 6.73
N MET A 217 -10.33 -2.69 6.67
CA MET A 217 -11.43 -2.99 7.61
C MET A 217 -11.88 -4.45 7.56
N VAL A 218 -11.69 -5.11 6.43
CA VAL A 218 -12.07 -6.52 6.22
C VAL A 218 -10.86 -7.46 6.13
N LYS A 219 -9.65 -6.95 6.36
CA LYS A 219 -8.44 -7.76 6.39
C LYS A 219 -8.55 -8.87 7.43
N ASP A 220 -8.07 -10.05 7.08
CA ASP A 220 -8.07 -11.26 7.93
C ASP A 220 -9.47 -11.68 8.44
N LYS A 221 -10.54 -11.28 7.72
CA LYS A 221 -11.92 -11.65 8.04
C LYS A 221 -12.54 -12.53 6.97
N ILE A 222 -13.33 -13.51 7.38
CA ILE A 222 -14.22 -14.27 6.50
C ILE A 222 -15.57 -13.55 6.51
N LEU A 223 -15.98 -13.01 5.37
CA LEU A 223 -17.24 -12.26 5.24
C LEU A 223 -18.38 -13.20 4.84
N ASN A 224 -19.59 -12.91 5.33
CA ASN A 224 -20.77 -13.58 4.85
C ASN A 224 -21.15 -13.07 3.45
N LYS A 225 -21.68 -13.96 2.59
CA LYS A 225 -22.12 -13.58 1.24
C LYS A 225 -23.20 -12.48 1.26
N LYS A 226 -24.07 -12.45 2.27
CA LYS A 226 -25.11 -11.43 2.43
C LYS A 226 -24.58 -10.02 2.70
N ASP A 227 -23.34 -9.90 3.21
CA ASP A 227 -22.70 -8.63 3.54
C ASP A 227 -22.00 -8.01 2.31
N LEU A 228 -22.09 -8.66 1.16
CA LEU A 228 -21.50 -8.24 -0.11
C LEU A 228 -22.58 -7.85 -1.14
N PRO A 229 -22.32 -6.85 -1.98
CA PRO A 229 -21.12 -6.01 -2.04
C PRO A 229 -21.07 -4.99 -0.90
N MET A 230 -19.91 -4.81 -0.28
CA MET A 230 -19.67 -3.74 0.68
C MET A 230 -19.20 -2.48 -0.07
N ARG A 231 -19.94 -1.39 0.05
CA ARG A 231 -19.64 -0.10 -0.59
C ARG A 231 -19.35 0.93 0.48
N LEU A 232 -18.11 1.43 0.53
CA LEU A 232 -17.63 2.39 1.52
C LEU A 232 -17.16 3.65 0.82
N VAL A 233 -17.42 4.82 1.41
CA VAL A 233 -16.95 6.11 0.93
C VAL A 233 -16.39 6.93 2.08
N ALA A 234 -15.35 7.71 1.82
CA ALA A 234 -14.78 8.66 2.77
C ALA A 234 -14.24 9.89 2.04
N SER A 235 -14.36 11.05 2.69
CA SER A 235 -13.64 12.27 2.30
C SER A 235 -12.55 12.53 3.34
N THR A 236 -11.28 12.46 2.91
CA THR A 236 -10.12 12.64 3.81
C THR A 236 -9.04 13.46 3.15
N PRO A 237 -8.21 14.18 3.91
CA PRO A 237 -6.90 14.58 3.45
C PRO A 237 -6.10 13.34 3.00
N CYS A 238 -5.32 13.48 1.93
CA CYS A 238 -4.45 12.44 1.40
C CYS A 238 -3.03 13.00 1.25
N PHE A 239 -2.02 12.24 1.66
CA PHE A 239 -0.65 12.72 1.80
C PHE A 239 0.28 11.92 0.89
N ARG A 240 0.85 12.57 -0.14
CA ARG A 240 1.77 11.96 -1.09
C ARG A 240 3.00 12.83 -1.27
N LYS A 241 4.19 12.25 -1.16
CA LYS A 241 5.44 12.98 -1.42
C LYS A 241 5.68 13.27 -2.89
N GLU A 242 5.08 12.45 -3.79
CA GLU A 242 5.29 12.52 -5.24
C GLU A 242 6.78 12.52 -5.61
N ALA A 243 7.58 11.67 -4.96
CA ALA A 243 9.03 11.69 -5.01
C ALA A 243 9.61 11.38 -6.41
N GLY A 244 8.86 10.69 -7.26
CA GLY A 244 9.26 10.29 -8.62
C GLY A 244 8.61 11.06 -9.75
N SER A 245 7.60 11.89 -9.47
CA SER A 245 6.85 12.60 -10.52
C SER A 245 7.46 13.96 -10.83
N TYR A 246 8.53 13.93 -11.60
CA TYR A 246 9.06 15.18 -12.17
C TYR A 246 8.17 15.62 -13.34
N GLY A 247 7.36 16.65 -13.12
CA GLY A 247 6.95 17.55 -14.18
C GLY A 247 5.53 17.52 -14.67
N LYS A 248 4.59 16.72 -14.16
CA LYS A 248 3.26 16.72 -14.77
C LYS A 248 2.16 17.42 -13.96
N ASP A 249 2.11 17.42 -12.66
CA ASP A 249 1.09 18.13 -11.86
C ASP A 249 1.60 18.46 -10.44
N THR A 250 2.84 18.89 -10.35
CA THR A 250 3.55 19.14 -9.09
C THR A 250 3.76 20.63 -8.78
N LYS A 251 2.95 21.50 -9.35
CA LYS A 251 2.94 22.91 -8.95
C LYS A 251 2.08 23.15 -7.76
#